data_8c27b51aa8114998b9e194f994c646cb
#
_entry.id   8c27b51aa8114998b9e194f994c646cb
#
_cell.length_a   1.000
_cell.length_b   1.000
_cell.length_c   1.000
_cell.angle_alpha   90.00
_cell.angle_beta   90.00
_cell.angle_gamma   90.00
#
_symmetry.space_group_name_H-M   'P 1'
#
loop_
_entity.id
_entity.type
_entity.pdbx_description
1 polymer ?
#
loop_
_entity_poly.entity_id
_entity_poly.type
_entity_poly.pdbx_seq_one_letter_code
_entity_poly.pdbx_strand_id
1 'polypeptide(L)'
;VYHAGNWILIILASFLIPILEAALAVTGTLYAATQFKTAPEKFSLLIIQIATVGREYELVQTTINKIHAYQLSMPYQIWVVLEPGFRTDYQGADEIIVVPADYTCPPVDKARALNYCWKIRVERGLARQDIKLMYVDDDTLPSRRYIELGYAGDYDICQGPTIPNRWYAIGGWQHFLMSHLDDPRARNCLTYCSTTQGILGKPLFVHGEGLTITGWTENRIGWDFHIVGSDDLVFGTNAAHQGLKWGYFNAAIQLVSPWTWKEHLKQRHRWLWGNIDAIKNHTVMPKNYGLAVFIKYIIGFVATAISFFGITLLQSGVIVVSPTLQNLFYTSLALWVVSYMVPAWIAAGGEPNRELRPQWWRYWGFKITQALAAGLMTPITAFAPMLVIIYCYFRGRPERFVVIAKNNKFTGV
;
A
#
# COMPACT_ATOMS: atom_id res chain seq x y z
N VAL A 1 23.81 -28.77 22.50
CA VAL A 1 22.60 -28.15 23.04
C VAL A 1 22.99 -26.85 23.75
N TYR A 2 22.59 -25.70 23.22
CA TYR A 2 22.91 -24.42 23.83
C TYR A 2 21.77 -24.00 24.78
N HIS A 3 22.14 -23.51 25.97
CA HIS A 3 21.15 -23.00 26.92
C HIS A 3 20.57 -21.65 26.44
N ALA A 4 19.28 -21.42 26.69
CA ALA A 4 18.50 -20.28 26.24
C ALA A 4 19.09 -18.89 26.55
N GLY A 5 19.98 -18.79 27.58
CA GLY A 5 20.60 -17.52 27.98
C GLY A 5 21.38 -16.80 26.87
N ASN A 6 22.01 -17.56 25.95
CA ASN A 6 22.78 -16.99 24.86
C ASN A 6 21.92 -16.56 23.65
N TRP A 7 20.65 -16.92 23.63
CA TRP A 7 19.72 -16.70 22.51
C TRP A 7 18.51 -15.86 22.89
N ILE A 8 18.56 -15.23 24.06
CA ILE A 8 17.40 -14.53 24.66
C ILE A 8 16.82 -13.46 23.72
N LEU A 9 17.66 -12.73 22.98
CA LEU A 9 17.21 -11.71 22.03
C LEU A 9 16.44 -12.31 20.85
N ILE A 10 16.92 -13.45 20.33
CA ILE A 10 16.27 -14.17 19.23
C ILE A 10 14.91 -14.71 19.69
N ILE A 11 14.88 -15.29 20.88
CA ILE A 11 13.65 -15.82 21.48
C ILE A 11 12.65 -14.69 21.72
N LEU A 12 13.09 -13.58 22.33
CA LEU A 12 12.22 -12.42 22.57
C LEU A 12 11.68 -11.82 21.27
N ALA A 13 12.51 -11.63 20.24
CA ALA A 13 12.06 -11.14 18.96
C ALA A 13 11.02 -12.06 18.31
N SER A 14 11.20 -13.38 18.42
CA SER A 14 10.28 -14.38 17.89
C SER A 14 8.89 -14.35 18.53
N PHE A 15 8.77 -13.90 19.77
CA PHE A 15 7.51 -13.81 20.50
C PHE A 15 6.85 -12.45 20.41
N LEU A 16 7.62 -11.37 20.63
CA LEU A 16 7.07 -10.04 20.79
C LEU A 16 6.53 -9.45 19.48
N ILE A 17 7.19 -9.73 18.35
CA ILE A 17 6.75 -9.16 17.07
C ILE A 17 5.36 -9.63 16.66
N PRO A 18 5.05 -10.93 16.61
CA PRO A 18 3.71 -11.41 16.25
C PRO A 18 2.61 -10.92 17.20
N ILE A 19 2.88 -10.89 18.51
CA ILE A 19 1.91 -10.39 19.51
C ILE A 19 1.65 -8.90 19.32
N LEU A 20 2.69 -8.10 19.13
CA LEU A 20 2.56 -6.67 18.89
C LEU A 20 1.76 -6.40 17.60
N GLU A 21 2.07 -7.10 16.52
CA GLU A 21 1.36 -6.92 15.26
C GLU A 21 -0.11 -7.34 15.34
N ALA A 22 -0.43 -8.41 16.07
CA ALA A 22 -1.81 -8.81 16.33
C ALA A 22 -2.57 -7.73 17.13
N ALA A 23 -1.95 -7.18 18.18
CA ALA A 23 -2.53 -6.11 18.98
C ALA A 23 -2.76 -4.85 18.12
N LEU A 24 -1.79 -4.46 17.30
CA LEU A 24 -1.92 -3.33 16.38
C LEU A 24 -3.03 -3.56 15.34
N ALA A 25 -3.17 -4.77 14.81
CA ALA A 25 -4.22 -5.10 13.86
C ALA A 25 -5.61 -4.93 14.47
N VAL A 26 -5.83 -5.48 15.67
CA VAL A 26 -7.12 -5.37 16.37
C VAL A 26 -7.42 -3.89 16.68
N THR A 27 -6.49 -3.19 17.30
CA THR A 27 -6.67 -1.80 17.71
C THR A 27 -6.94 -0.89 16.51
N GLY A 28 -6.11 -0.99 15.46
CA GLY A 28 -6.25 -0.16 14.27
C GLY A 28 -7.54 -0.45 13.49
N THR A 29 -7.93 -1.73 13.38
CA THR A 29 -9.17 -2.12 12.69
C THR A 29 -10.40 -1.63 13.44
N LEU A 30 -10.44 -1.76 14.76
CA LEU A 30 -11.52 -1.23 15.59
C LEU A 30 -11.62 0.29 15.47
N TYR A 31 -10.49 0.99 15.54
CA TYR A 31 -10.47 2.44 15.35
C TYR A 31 -11.02 2.84 13.97
N ALA A 32 -10.52 2.24 12.90
CA ALA A 32 -10.97 2.56 11.54
C ALA A 32 -12.47 2.29 11.32
N ALA A 33 -13.03 1.29 12.03
CA ALA A 33 -14.44 0.94 11.93
C ALA A 33 -15.36 1.87 12.74
N THR A 34 -14.89 2.42 13.87
CA THR A 34 -15.74 3.09 14.86
C THR A 34 -15.45 4.58 15.07
N GLN A 35 -14.23 5.05 14.74
CA GLN A 35 -13.77 6.40 15.07
C GLN A 35 -13.53 7.30 13.85
N PHE A 36 -13.69 6.78 12.64
CA PHE A 36 -13.49 7.60 11.45
C PHE A 36 -14.56 8.69 11.35
N LYS A 37 -14.10 9.94 11.39
CA LYS A 37 -14.97 11.13 11.32
C LYS A 37 -15.27 11.48 9.87
N THR A 38 -16.52 11.80 9.60
CA THR A 38 -16.99 12.23 8.27
C THR A 38 -17.60 13.63 8.35
N ALA A 39 -17.45 14.39 7.27
CA ALA A 39 -18.08 15.70 7.09
C ALA A 39 -18.39 15.89 5.57
N PRO A 40 -19.32 15.11 5.02
CA PRO A 40 -19.57 15.06 3.57
C PRO A 40 -20.00 16.41 2.98
N GLU A 41 -20.71 17.22 3.75
CA GLU A 41 -21.23 18.52 3.30
C GLU A 41 -20.13 19.60 3.17
N LYS A 42 -18.96 19.35 3.73
CA LYS A 42 -17.82 20.27 3.71
C LYS A 42 -17.16 20.38 2.34
N PHE A 43 -17.26 19.35 1.51
CA PHE A 43 -16.53 19.24 0.26
C PHE A 43 -17.43 19.46 -0.96
N SER A 44 -16.96 20.32 -1.87
CA SER A 44 -17.71 20.71 -3.09
C SER A 44 -17.41 19.83 -4.30
N LEU A 45 -16.23 19.19 -4.33
CA LEU A 45 -15.78 18.38 -5.46
C LEU A 45 -14.75 17.34 -5.02
N LEU A 46 -14.81 16.15 -5.62
CA LEU A 46 -13.75 15.14 -5.58
C LEU A 46 -13.10 15.04 -6.97
N ILE A 47 -11.79 15.22 -7.06
CA ILE A 47 -11.02 14.92 -8.27
C ILE A 47 -10.34 13.58 -8.06
N ILE A 48 -10.71 12.58 -8.86
CA ILE A 48 -10.07 11.26 -8.89
C ILE A 48 -9.01 11.32 -9.99
N GLN A 49 -7.75 11.43 -9.59
CA GLN A 49 -6.63 11.54 -10.51
C GLN A 49 -5.99 10.19 -10.74
N ILE A 50 -6.02 9.69 -11.98
CA ILE A 50 -5.34 8.46 -12.40
C ILE A 50 -4.04 8.85 -13.09
N ALA A 51 -2.91 8.52 -12.45
CA ALA A 51 -1.59 8.77 -13.00
C ALA A 51 -1.09 7.51 -13.74
N THR A 52 -0.72 7.66 -15.01
CA THR A 52 -0.22 6.57 -15.85
C THR A 52 0.93 7.03 -16.75
N VAL A 53 1.80 6.11 -17.12
CA VAL A 53 2.76 6.34 -18.22
C VAL A 53 2.12 6.14 -19.60
N GLY A 54 0.85 5.75 -19.68
CA GLY A 54 0.09 5.54 -20.92
C GLY A 54 0.18 4.15 -21.54
N ARG A 55 0.95 3.22 -20.94
CA ARG A 55 1.08 1.85 -21.46
C ARG A 55 -0.12 0.96 -21.14
N GLU A 56 -0.76 1.21 -20.00
CA GLU A 56 -1.83 0.37 -19.44
C GLU A 56 -3.22 0.94 -19.74
N TYR A 57 -3.43 1.32 -21.03
CA TYR A 57 -4.68 1.95 -21.47
C TYR A 57 -5.95 1.20 -21.02
N GLU A 58 -6.00 -0.11 -21.25
CA GLU A 58 -7.18 -0.93 -20.96
C GLU A 58 -7.48 -1.01 -19.46
N LEU A 59 -6.43 -1.01 -18.62
CA LEU A 59 -6.59 -0.97 -17.17
C LEU A 59 -7.19 0.34 -16.69
N VAL A 60 -6.65 1.45 -17.17
CA VAL A 60 -7.14 2.79 -16.84
C VAL A 60 -8.58 2.95 -17.31
N GLN A 61 -8.89 2.54 -18.55
CA GLN A 61 -10.25 2.58 -19.09
C GLN A 61 -11.22 1.73 -18.28
N THR A 62 -10.79 0.54 -17.84
CA THR A 62 -11.59 -0.33 -16.95
C THR A 62 -11.87 0.35 -15.62
N THR A 63 -10.88 1.01 -15.03
CA THR A 63 -11.03 1.75 -13.78
C THR A 63 -12.03 2.90 -13.93
N ILE A 64 -11.95 3.69 -15.01
CA ILE A 64 -12.90 4.77 -15.33
C ILE A 64 -14.32 4.21 -15.43
N ASN A 65 -14.52 3.16 -16.23
CA ASN A 65 -15.84 2.55 -16.43
C ASN A 65 -16.43 2.02 -15.10
N LYS A 66 -15.61 1.41 -14.24
CA LYS A 66 -16.06 0.94 -12.92
C LYS A 66 -16.43 2.09 -11.98
N ILE A 67 -15.69 3.19 -11.98
CA ILE A 67 -16.04 4.38 -11.18
C ILE A 67 -17.40 4.94 -11.61
N HIS A 68 -17.65 5.06 -12.91
CA HIS A 68 -18.96 5.49 -13.40
C HIS A 68 -20.09 4.51 -13.06
N ALA A 69 -19.82 3.21 -13.14
CA ALA A 69 -20.82 2.18 -12.79
C ALA A 69 -21.21 2.21 -11.30
N TYR A 70 -20.44 2.84 -10.42
CA TYR A 70 -20.78 3.01 -9.02
C TYR A 70 -21.91 4.02 -8.78
N GLN A 71 -22.24 4.89 -9.74
CA GLN A 71 -23.28 5.91 -9.61
C GLN A 71 -23.11 6.70 -8.30
N LEU A 72 -21.95 7.33 -8.13
CA LEU A 72 -21.61 8.11 -6.94
C LEU A 72 -22.57 9.31 -6.80
N SER A 73 -23.00 9.60 -5.58
CA SER A 73 -23.93 10.70 -5.31
C SER A 73 -23.28 12.05 -5.11
N MET A 74 -21.95 12.07 -4.81
CA MET A 74 -21.18 13.31 -4.65
C MET A 74 -20.72 13.84 -6.00
N PRO A 75 -20.43 15.15 -6.11
CA PRO A 75 -19.78 15.74 -7.27
C PRO A 75 -18.36 15.20 -7.41
N TYR A 76 -18.04 14.66 -8.58
CA TYR A 76 -16.68 14.18 -8.87
C TYR A 76 -16.27 14.44 -10.31
N GLN A 77 -14.96 14.43 -10.53
CA GLN A 77 -14.31 14.44 -11.84
C GLN A 77 -13.24 13.35 -11.89
N ILE A 78 -13.03 12.76 -13.06
CA ILE A 78 -11.96 11.82 -13.33
C ILE A 78 -10.93 12.50 -14.22
N TRP A 79 -9.70 12.66 -13.70
CA TRP A 79 -8.58 13.22 -14.40
C TRP A 79 -7.57 12.13 -14.74
N VAL A 80 -7.23 11.97 -16.02
CA VAL A 80 -6.16 11.06 -16.46
C VAL A 80 -4.92 11.89 -16.77
N VAL A 81 -3.82 11.55 -16.13
CA VAL A 81 -2.54 12.25 -16.29
C VAL A 81 -1.53 11.30 -16.89
N LEU A 82 -0.93 11.65 -18.00
CA LEU A 82 -0.04 10.75 -18.74
C LEU A 82 1.16 11.48 -19.37
N GLU A 83 2.19 10.69 -19.64
CA GLU A 83 3.36 11.14 -20.39
C GLU A 83 3.04 11.27 -21.91
N PRO A 84 3.77 12.11 -22.65
CA PRO A 84 3.50 12.33 -24.07
C PRO A 84 3.80 11.08 -24.92
N GLY A 85 3.15 11.00 -26.10
CA GLY A 85 3.38 9.95 -27.09
C GLY A 85 2.55 8.67 -26.88
N PHE A 86 1.59 8.70 -25.98
CA PHE A 86 0.66 7.61 -25.74
C PHE A 86 -0.78 8.00 -26.12
N ARG A 87 -1.65 6.99 -26.10
CA ARG A 87 -3.05 7.12 -26.42
C ARG A 87 -3.78 8.00 -25.40
N THR A 88 -4.61 8.93 -25.88
CA THR A 88 -5.29 9.96 -25.05
C THR A 88 -6.81 9.93 -25.12
N ASP A 89 -7.42 8.95 -25.77
CA ASP A 89 -8.87 8.88 -26.02
C ASP A 89 -9.63 8.13 -24.93
N TYR A 90 -9.31 8.36 -23.64
CA TYR A 90 -9.98 7.76 -22.50
C TYR A 90 -11.44 8.20 -22.42
N GLN A 91 -12.37 7.24 -22.61
CA GLN A 91 -13.78 7.51 -22.56
C GLN A 91 -14.28 7.70 -21.13
N GLY A 92 -15.04 8.78 -20.90
CA GLY A 92 -15.58 9.10 -19.58
C GLY A 92 -14.58 9.80 -18.63
N ALA A 93 -13.36 10.10 -19.06
CA ALA A 93 -12.51 11.03 -18.34
C ALA A 93 -13.02 12.48 -18.55
N ASP A 94 -13.10 13.26 -17.47
CA ASP A 94 -13.48 14.68 -17.54
C ASP A 94 -12.32 15.54 -18.03
N GLU A 95 -11.07 15.14 -17.66
CA GLU A 95 -9.84 15.81 -18.07
C GLU A 95 -8.78 14.78 -18.46
N ILE A 96 -8.08 15.07 -19.56
CA ILE A 96 -6.90 14.32 -20.00
C ILE A 96 -5.73 15.27 -20.07
N ILE A 97 -4.78 15.09 -19.16
CA ILE A 97 -3.64 15.99 -18.99
C ILE A 97 -2.39 15.27 -19.47
N VAL A 98 -1.83 15.74 -20.59
CA VAL A 98 -0.55 15.25 -21.11
C VAL A 98 0.56 16.15 -20.57
N VAL A 99 1.51 15.58 -19.84
CA VAL A 99 2.67 16.33 -19.34
C VAL A 99 3.55 16.74 -20.52
N PRO A 100 3.86 18.02 -20.74
CA PRO A 100 4.70 18.44 -21.87
C PRO A 100 6.08 17.76 -21.81
N ALA A 101 6.61 17.35 -22.96
CA ALA A 101 7.90 16.65 -23.05
C ALA A 101 9.05 17.49 -22.50
N ASP A 102 8.99 18.81 -22.69
CA ASP A 102 9.96 19.81 -22.23
C ASP A 102 9.72 20.30 -20.80
N TYR A 103 8.64 19.85 -20.14
CA TYR A 103 8.40 20.21 -18.75
C TYR A 103 9.49 19.67 -17.83
N THR A 104 10.18 20.55 -17.13
CA THR A 104 11.27 20.22 -16.21
C THR A 104 10.90 20.58 -14.79
N CYS A 105 11.15 19.66 -13.85
CA CYS A 105 10.97 19.86 -12.42
C CYS A 105 11.92 18.93 -11.64
N PRO A 106 12.14 19.17 -10.33
CA PRO A 106 13.01 18.31 -9.52
C PRO A 106 12.58 16.84 -9.45
N PRO A 107 11.29 16.50 -9.30
CA PRO A 107 10.83 15.13 -9.30
C PRO A 107 10.86 14.49 -10.69
N VAL A 108 10.94 13.16 -10.71
CA VAL A 108 10.99 12.37 -11.95
C VAL A 108 9.80 11.40 -12.05
N ASP A 109 9.52 10.92 -13.25
CA ASP A 109 8.51 9.90 -13.53
C ASP A 109 7.11 10.26 -12.97
N LYS A 110 6.47 9.40 -12.18
CA LYS A 110 5.15 9.65 -11.60
C LYS A 110 5.08 10.96 -10.82
N ALA A 111 6.09 11.27 -10.01
CA ALA A 111 6.13 12.49 -9.21
C ALA A 111 6.22 13.75 -10.10
N ARG A 112 6.83 13.65 -11.29
CA ARG A 112 6.81 14.72 -12.31
C ARG A 112 5.39 15.00 -12.82
N ALA A 113 4.62 13.95 -13.07
CA ALA A 113 3.22 14.07 -13.47
C ALA A 113 2.35 14.66 -12.35
N LEU A 114 2.56 14.24 -11.10
CA LEU A 114 1.87 14.83 -9.94
C LEU A 114 2.21 16.31 -9.77
N ASN A 115 3.48 16.67 -9.93
CA ASN A 115 3.95 18.07 -9.85
C ASN A 115 3.30 18.94 -10.93
N TYR A 116 3.24 18.45 -12.17
CA TYR A 116 2.61 19.20 -13.28
C TYR A 116 1.11 19.43 -13.01
N CYS A 117 0.39 18.38 -12.62
CA CYS A 117 -1.02 18.49 -12.29
C CYS A 117 -1.31 19.38 -11.09
N TRP A 118 -0.45 19.35 -10.07
CA TRP A 118 -0.55 20.27 -8.94
C TRP A 118 -0.51 21.71 -9.40
N LYS A 119 0.43 22.10 -10.27
CA LYS A 119 0.52 23.46 -10.82
C LYS A 119 -0.73 23.86 -11.59
N ILE A 120 -1.25 22.98 -12.44
CA ILE A 120 -2.52 23.21 -13.15
C ILE A 120 -3.67 23.45 -12.15
N ARG A 121 -3.77 22.67 -11.07
CA ARG A 121 -4.81 22.87 -10.06
C ARG A 121 -4.67 24.20 -9.34
N VAL A 122 -3.46 24.63 -9.03
CA VAL A 122 -3.20 25.94 -8.43
C VAL A 122 -3.66 27.06 -9.39
N GLU A 123 -3.26 26.99 -10.65
CA GLU A 123 -3.65 27.97 -11.68
C GLU A 123 -5.16 28.05 -11.88
N ARG A 124 -5.87 26.92 -11.77
CA ARG A 124 -7.33 26.83 -11.90
C ARG A 124 -8.10 27.17 -10.60
N GLY A 125 -7.42 27.56 -9.53
CA GLY A 125 -8.04 27.87 -8.24
C GLY A 125 -8.63 26.67 -7.50
N LEU A 126 -8.15 25.45 -7.78
CA LEU A 126 -8.59 24.21 -7.16
C LEU A 126 -7.78 23.84 -5.91
N ALA A 127 -6.78 24.63 -5.54
CA ALA A 127 -5.96 24.46 -4.33
C ALA A 127 -6.69 24.92 -3.06
N ARG A 128 -7.90 24.38 -2.84
CA ARG A 128 -8.83 24.84 -1.79
C ARG A 128 -9.12 23.71 -0.79
N GLN A 129 -9.61 24.10 0.40
CA GLN A 129 -9.95 23.17 1.49
C GLN A 129 -11.20 22.34 1.20
N ASP A 130 -12.12 22.87 0.39
CA ASP A 130 -13.37 22.20 0.03
C ASP A 130 -13.26 21.31 -1.21
N ILE A 131 -12.08 21.20 -1.82
CA ILE A 131 -11.77 20.28 -2.92
C ILE A 131 -11.01 19.07 -2.37
N LYS A 132 -11.46 17.86 -2.66
CA LYS A 132 -10.75 16.61 -2.40
C LYS A 132 -10.06 16.10 -3.64
N LEU A 133 -8.87 15.54 -3.47
CA LEU A 133 -8.08 14.87 -4.49
C LEU A 133 -7.87 13.42 -4.04
N MET A 134 -8.13 12.46 -4.91
CA MET A 134 -7.84 11.05 -4.67
C MET A 134 -6.88 10.57 -5.77
N TYR A 135 -5.68 10.14 -5.37
CA TYR A 135 -4.70 9.59 -6.31
C TYR A 135 -4.94 8.11 -6.53
N VAL A 136 -4.95 7.71 -7.79
CA VAL A 136 -5.15 6.32 -8.22
C VAL A 136 -4.03 5.97 -9.20
N ASP A 137 -3.40 4.83 -9.00
CA ASP A 137 -2.41 4.32 -9.95
C ASP A 137 -3.11 3.57 -11.09
N ASP A 138 -2.43 3.44 -12.23
CA ASP A 138 -2.97 2.79 -13.42
C ASP A 138 -3.30 1.29 -13.24
N ASP A 139 -2.89 0.69 -12.13
CA ASP A 139 -3.13 -0.71 -11.76
C ASP A 139 -4.01 -0.87 -10.51
N THR A 140 -4.70 0.17 -10.11
CA THR A 140 -5.50 0.15 -8.90
C THR A 140 -6.98 0.42 -9.17
N LEU A 141 -7.82 -0.21 -8.37
CA LEU A 141 -9.27 -0.06 -8.44
C LEU A 141 -9.83 0.27 -7.06
N PRO A 142 -10.26 1.52 -6.82
CA PRO A 142 -10.95 1.87 -5.59
C PRO A 142 -12.35 1.25 -5.58
N SER A 143 -12.78 0.73 -4.43
CA SER A 143 -14.18 0.33 -4.26
C SER A 143 -15.08 1.57 -4.13
N ARG A 144 -16.38 1.42 -4.42
CA ARG A 144 -17.37 2.50 -4.19
C ARG A 144 -17.22 3.11 -2.80
N ARG A 145 -17.20 2.25 -1.77
CA ARG A 145 -17.07 2.68 -0.38
C ARG A 145 -15.74 3.39 -0.09
N TYR A 146 -14.65 3.01 -0.79
CA TYR A 146 -13.37 3.70 -0.67
C TYR A 146 -13.49 5.16 -1.10
N ILE A 147 -14.10 5.39 -2.25
CA ILE A 147 -14.30 6.72 -2.82
C ILE A 147 -15.20 7.56 -1.91
N GLU A 148 -16.34 7.00 -1.48
CA GLU A 148 -17.31 7.67 -0.61
C GLU A 148 -16.70 8.08 0.74
N LEU A 149 -15.93 7.18 1.39
CA LEU A 149 -15.27 7.50 2.67
C LEU A 149 -14.11 8.48 2.49
N GLY A 150 -13.32 8.35 1.42
CA GLY A 150 -12.26 9.31 1.10
C GLY A 150 -12.81 10.72 0.91
N TYR A 151 -13.92 10.86 0.17
CA TYR A 151 -14.60 12.13 0.00
C TYR A 151 -15.17 12.67 1.31
N ALA A 152 -15.91 11.84 2.05
CA ALA A 152 -16.61 12.27 3.26
C ALA A 152 -15.69 12.51 4.46
N GLY A 153 -14.45 12.04 4.44
CA GLY A 153 -13.54 12.12 5.58
C GLY A 153 -13.18 13.56 5.97
N ASP A 154 -13.47 13.96 7.23
CA ASP A 154 -13.08 15.25 7.78
C ASP A 154 -11.61 15.29 8.18
N TYR A 155 -10.74 15.11 7.19
CA TYR A 155 -9.29 15.07 7.34
C TYR A 155 -8.63 15.85 6.20
N ASP A 156 -7.45 16.41 6.49
CA ASP A 156 -6.62 17.06 5.48
C ASP A 156 -6.02 16.02 4.54
N ILE A 157 -5.73 14.83 5.08
CA ILE A 157 -5.17 13.68 4.38
C ILE A 157 -5.72 12.40 5.00
N CYS A 158 -6.16 11.46 4.18
CA CYS A 158 -6.65 10.17 4.65
C CYS A 158 -6.41 9.06 3.64
N GLN A 159 -6.48 7.83 4.11
CA GLN A 159 -6.22 6.65 3.32
C GLN A 159 -6.94 5.43 3.93
N GLY A 160 -7.26 4.45 3.12
CA GLY A 160 -7.71 3.13 3.56
C GLY A 160 -6.69 2.05 3.22
N PRO A 161 -6.96 0.78 3.55
CA PRO A 161 -6.07 -0.33 3.25
C PRO A 161 -5.95 -0.57 1.75
N THR A 162 -4.71 -0.83 1.32
CA THR A 162 -4.41 -1.34 -0.01
C THR A 162 -4.32 -2.86 0.06
N ILE A 163 -5.06 -3.56 -0.77
CA ILE A 163 -5.11 -5.03 -0.80
C ILE A 163 -4.82 -5.55 -2.21
N PRO A 164 -4.12 -6.69 -2.33
CA PRO A 164 -3.92 -7.34 -3.62
C PRO A 164 -5.25 -7.80 -4.22
N ASN A 165 -5.44 -7.56 -5.51
CA ASN A 165 -6.59 -8.07 -6.22
C ASN A 165 -6.39 -9.55 -6.55
N ARG A 166 -7.10 -10.43 -5.84
CA ARG A 166 -7.01 -11.89 -6.01
C ARG A 166 -7.77 -12.41 -7.20
N TRP A 167 -8.76 -11.67 -7.65
CA TRP A 167 -9.63 -12.07 -8.72
C TRP A 167 -8.89 -12.20 -10.06
N TYR A 168 -7.79 -11.48 -10.22
CA TYR A 168 -6.93 -11.53 -11.40
C TYR A 168 -5.88 -12.63 -11.38
N ALA A 169 -5.94 -13.55 -10.44
CA ALA A 169 -5.17 -14.79 -10.48
C ALA A 169 -5.52 -15.69 -11.70
N ILE A 170 -6.27 -15.15 -12.65
CA ILE A 170 -6.61 -15.75 -13.96
C ILE A 170 -5.35 -16.01 -14.82
N GLY A 171 -4.20 -15.43 -14.45
CA GLY A 171 -2.90 -15.70 -15.09
C GLY A 171 -2.27 -17.06 -14.77
N GLY A 172 -2.99 -17.94 -14.07
CA GLY A 172 -2.51 -19.26 -13.68
C GLY A 172 -1.85 -19.30 -12.29
N TRP A 173 -1.36 -20.48 -11.91
CA TRP A 173 -0.87 -20.75 -10.56
C TRP A 173 0.35 -19.88 -10.17
N GLN A 174 1.19 -19.48 -11.12
CA GLN A 174 2.32 -18.58 -10.85
C GLN A 174 1.85 -17.23 -10.35
N HIS A 175 0.92 -16.61 -11.06
CA HIS A 175 0.37 -15.31 -10.64
C HIS A 175 -0.39 -15.44 -9.31
N PHE A 176 -1.11 -16.54 -9.12
CA PHE A 176 -1.75 -16.85 -7.85
C PHE A 176 -0.75 -16.84 -6.69
N LEU A 177 0.36 -17.56 -6.81
CA LEU A 177 1.41 -17.58 -5.80
C LEU A 177 2.07 -16.19 -5.62
N MET A 178 2.41 -15.53 -6.73
CA MET A 178 3.04 -14.21 -6.71
C MET A 178 2.16 -13.15 -6.03
N SER A 179 0.85 -13.23 -6.18
CA SER A 179 -0.07 -12.31 -5.51
C SER A 179 0.00 -12.39 -3.98
N HIS A 180 0.36 -13.56 -3.41
CA HIS A 180 0.56 -13.73 -1.98
C HIS A 180 1.84 -13.07 -1.45
N LEU A 181 2.80 -12.74 -2.32
CA LEU A 181 3.97 -11.95 -1.93
C LEU A 181 3.64 -10.48 -1.60
N ASP A 182 2.44 -10.02 -1.93
CA ASP A 182 1.92 -8.71 -1.54
C ASP A 182 1.08 -8.75 -0.24
N ASP A 183 0.83 -9.91 0.35
CA ASP A 183 0.14 -10.02 1.64
C ASP A 183 0.80 -9.22 2.78
N PRO A 184 2.15 -9.13 2.86
CA PRO A 184 2.80 -8.25 3.83
C PRO A 184 2.36 -6.78 3.71
N ARG A 185 2.04 -6.31 2.50
CA ARG A 185 1.54 -4.96 2.27
C ARG A 185 0.14 -4.77 2.86
N ALA A 186 -0.79 -5.66 2.51
CA ALA A 186 -2.14 -5.64 3.08
C ALA A 186 -2.12 -5.78 4.61
N ARG A 187 -1.25 -6.66 5.14
CA ARG A 187 -1.03 -6.81 6.57
C ARG A 187 -0.53 -5.51 7.21
N ASN A 188 0.46 -4.85 6.63
CA ASN A 188 0.96 -3.57 7.12
C ASN A 188 -0.14 -2.49 7.12
N CYS A 189 -1.02 -2.46 6.12
CA CYS A 189 -2.16 -1.56 6.10
C CYS A 189 -3.11 -1.79 7.28
N LEU A 190 -3.42 -3.05 7.59
CA LEU A 190 -4.34 -3.41 8.67
C LEU A 190 -3.71 -3.26 10.07
N THR A 191 -2.39 -3.32 10.19
CA THR A 191 -1.67 -3.19 11.47
C THR A 191 -1.11 -1.79 11.66
N TYR A 192 -0.03 -1.49 10.97
CA TYR A 192 0.73 -0.25 11.19
C TYR A 192 0.03 0.99 10.64
N CYS A 193 -0.51 0.92 9.40
CA CYS A 193 -1.15 2.11 8.82
C CYS A 193 -2.40 2.50 9.60
N SER A 194 -3.26 1.54 9.93
CA SER A 194 -4.47 1.82 10.70
C SER A 194 -4.19 2.46 12.07
N THR A 195 -3.13 2.01 12.74
CA THR A 195 -2.73 2.57 14.04
C THR A 195 -1.97 3.90 13.89
N THR A 196 -0.95 3.94 13.02
CA THR A 196 -0.08 5.12 12.95
C THR A 196 -0.76 6.30 12.25
N GLN A 197 -1.51 6.07 11.20
CA GLN A 197 -2.27 7.11 10.50
C GLN A 197 -3.57 7.46 11.25
N GLY A 198 -4.33 6.42 11.66
CA GLY A 198 -5.64 6.60 12.27
C GLY A 198 -5.57 7.11 13.70
N ILE A 199 -4.86 6.39 14.59
CA ILE A 199 -4.83 6.72 16.03
C ILE A 199 -3.80 7.81 16.33
N LEU A 200 -2.56 7.64 15.81
CA LEU A 200 -1.45 8.51 16.14
C LEU A 200 -1.36 9.76 15.26
N GLY A 201 -1.99 9.76 14.07
CA GLY A 201 -1.84 10.82 13.08
C GLY A 201 -0.40 10.99 12.56
N LYS A 202 0.44 9.94 12.68
CA LYS A 202 1.87 9.94 12.34
C LYS A 202 2.20 8.76 11.44
N PRO A 203 2.07 8.92 10.10
CA PRO A 203 2.26 7.83 9.17
C PRO A 203 3.70 7.31 9.18
N LEU A 204 3.85 5.97 9.24
CA LEU A 204 5.12 5.26 8.99
C LEU A 204 5.13 4.60 7.60
N PHE A 205 3.97 4.46 7.00
CA PHE A 205 3.75 4.03 5.62
C PHE A 205 2.73 4.95 5.00
N VAL A 206 2.92 5.29 3.76
CA VAL A 206 1.95 5.98 2.93
C VAL A 206 1.94 5.28 1.58
N HIS A 207 0.79 5.13 1.00
CA HIS A 207 0.63 4.50 -0.31
C HIS A 207 0.17 5.57 -1.29
N GLY A 208 0.79 5.62 -2.46
CA GLY A 208 0.43 6.58 -3.50
C GLY A 208 -0.96 6.32 -4.07
N GLU A 209 -1.34 5.03 -4.13
CA GLU A 209 -2.68 4.64 -4.51
C GLU A 209 -3.67 4.85 -3.38
N GLY A 210 -4.79 5.50 -3.70
CA GLY A 210 -5.87 5.79 -2.78
C GLY A 210 -5.58 6.91 -1.78
N LEU A 211 -4.43 7.56 -1.84
CA LEU A 211 -4.14 8.73 -0.99
C LEU A 211 -5.15 9.83 -1.31
N THR A 212 -5.93 10.23 -0.32
CA THR A 212 -6.95 11.28 -0.46
C THR A 212 -6.57 12.48 0.38
N ILE A 213 -6.49 13.65 -0.25
CA ILE A 213 -6.04 14.90 0.38
C ILE A 213 -6.97 16.05 0.01
N THR A 214 -6.90 17.17 0.72
CA THR A 214 -7.53 18.41 0.24
C THR A 214 -6.63 19.11 -0.77
N GLY A 215 -7.19 19.88 -1.70
CA GLY A 215 -6.42 20.70 -2.64
C GLY A 215 -5.51 21.70 -1.92
N TRP A 216 -5.95 22.22 -0.77
CA TRP A 216 -5.15 23.06 0.10
C TRP A 216 -3.93 22.32 0.68
N THR A 217 -4.11 21.06 1.13
CA THR A 217 -3.02 20.20 1.60
C THR A 217 -1.98 19.97 0.51
N GLU A 218 -2.44 19.66 -0.71
CA GLU A 218 -1.53 19.49 -1.84
C GLU A 218 -0.70 20.75 -2.07
N ASN A 219 -1.35 21.92 -2.09
CA ASN A 219 -0.66 23.19 -2.33
C ASN A 219 0.32 23.57 -1.21
N ARG A 220 0.01 23.20 0.02
CA ARG A 220 0.87 23.46 1.17
C ARG A 220 2.13 22.61 1.19
N ILE A 221 2.05 21.36 0.76
CA ILE A 221 3.18 20.41 0.76
C ILE A 221 3.93 20.43 -0.56
N GLY A 222 3.19 20.46 -1.68
CA GLY A 222 3.73 20.38 -3.03
C GLY A 222 4.27 19.00 -3.41
N TRP A 223 4.75 18.91 -4.66
CA TRP A 223 5.37 17.69 -5.21
C TRP A 223 6.79 17.98 -5.75
N ASP A 224 7.51 18.92 -5.16
CA ASP A 224 8.86 19.34 -5.60
C ASP A 224 9.99 18.52 -4.94
N PHE A 225 9.76 17.23 -4.69
CA PHE A 225 10.73 16.36 -4.02
C PHE A 225 11.74 15.77 -5.00
N HIS A 226 13.03 15.99 -4.76
CA HIS A 226 14.11 15.40 -5.57
C HIS A 226 14.46 14.01 -5.06
N ILE A 227 13.60 13.02 -5.35
CA ILE A 227 13.79 11.61 -5.00
C ILE A 227 13.33 10.70 -6.14
N VAL A 228 13.85 9.47 -6.14
CA VAL A 228 13.45 8.40 -7.07
C VAL A 228 12.60 7.39 -6.32
N GLY A 229 11.27 7.58 -6.35
CA GLY A 229 10.31 6.73 -5.62
C GLY A 229 10.08 7.18 -4.17
N SER A 230 9.07 6.58 -3.52
CA SER A 230 8.60 6.95 -2.16
C SER A 230 8.16 8.40 -2.00
N ASP A 231 7.74 9.03 -3.09
CA ASP A 231 7.16 10.36 -3.15
C ASP A 231 5.93 10.49 -2.25
N ASP A 232 5.10 9.48 -2.22
CA ASP A 232 3.94 9.33 -1.34
C ASP A 232 4.32 9.35 0.15
N LEU A 233 5.34 8.59 0.54
CA LEU A 233 5.84 8.55 1.91
C LEU A 233 6.40 9.92 2.33
N VAL A 234 7.17 10.56 1.44
CA VAL A 234 7.72 11.89 1.69
C VAL A 234 6.62 12.93 1.81
N PHE A 235 5.64 12.92 0.91
CA PHE A 235 4.49 13.80 0.99
C PHE A 235 3.76 13.65 2.33
N GLY A 236 3.42 12.40 2.68
CA GLY A 236 2.66 12.11 3.88
C GLY A 236 3.38 12.43 5.20
N THR A 237 4.69 12.17 5.27
CA THR A 237 5.49 12.51 6.46
C THR A 237 5.68 14.01 6.63
N ASN A 238 5.83 14.77 5.53
CA ASN A 238 5.86 16.23 5.57
C ASN A 238 4.51 16.82 5.99
N ALA A 239 3.40 16.26 5.50
CA ALA A 239 2.07 16.66 5.93
C ALA A 239 1.88 16.48 7.44
N ALA A 240 2.27 15.33 7.97
CA ALA A 240 2.19 15.08 9.40
C ALA A 240 3.15 15.95 10.24
N HIS A 241 4.35 16.23 9.71
CA HIS A 241 5.30 17.14 10.36
C HIS A 241 4.76 18.57 10.48
N GLN A 242 3.99 19.01 9.48
CA GLN A 242 3.32 20.31 9.48
C GLN A 242 2.01 20.32 10.30
N GLY A 243 1.69 19.23 11.01
CA GLY A 243 0.52 19.14 11.87
C GLY A 243 -0.80 18.97 11.14
N LEU A 244 -0.78 18.52 9.87
CA LEU A 244 -1.99 18.24 9.11
C LEU A 244 -2.74 17.04 9.68
N LYS A 245 -4.07 17.09 9.63
CA LYS A 245 -4.94 16.08 10.24
C LYS A 245 -5.02 14.83 9.39
N TRP A 246 -4.44 13.74 9.89
CA TRP A 246 -4.49 12.42 9.28
C TRP A 246 -5.73 11.63 9.68
N GLY A 247 -6.25 10.84 8.73
CA GLY A 247 -7.31 9.88 8.96
C GLY A 247 -7.04 8.53 8.30
N TYR A 248 -7.66 7.49 8.82
CA TYR A 248 -7.62 6.15 8.24
C TYR A 248 -9.00 5.50 8.32
N PHE A 249 -9.52 4.98 7.20
CA PHE A 249 -10.85 4.41 7.12
C PHE A 249 -10.84 2.94 6.68
N ASN A 250 -11.92 2.22 7.03
CA ASN A 250 -12.05 0.79 6.73
C ASN A 250 -12.79 0.53 5.41
N ALA A 251 -12.16 0.91 4.31
CA ALA A 251 -12.55 0.47 2.97
C ALA A 251 -11.28 0.27 2.15
N ALA A 252 -11.27 -0.71 1.26
CA ALA A 252 -10.06 -1.11 0.55
C ALA A 252 -10.00 -0.56 -0.87
N ILE A 253 -8.79 -0.23 -1.30
CA ILE A 253 -8.41 -0.09 -2.72
C ILE A 253 -7.68 -1.34 -3.16
N GLN A 254 -7.97 -1.86 -4.34
CA GLN A 254 -7.37 -3.06 -4.88
C GLN A 254 -6.25 -2.70 -5.86
N LEU A 255 -5.17 -3.49 -5.85
CA LEU A 255 -4.05 -3.33 -6.76
C LEU A 255 -3.71 -4.65 -7.47
N VAL A 256 -3.06 -4.55 -8.61
CA VAL A 256 -2.50 -5.72 -9.31
C VAL A 256 -1.12 -6.03 -8.78
N SER A 257 -0.95 -7.25 -8.27
CA SER A 257 0.35 -7.74 -7.81
C SER A 257 1.28 -8.03 -9.00
N PRO A 258 2.61 -7.97 -8.82
CA PRO A 258 3.57 -8.39 -9.84
C PRO A 258 3.31 -9.81 -10.35
N TRP A 259 3.47 -10.05 -11.64
CA TRP A 259 3.21 -11.34 -12.28
C TRP A 259 4.33 -12.35 -12.11
N THR A 260 5.57 -11.88 -11.91
CA THR A 260 6.75 -12.71 -11.79
C THR A 260 7.60 -12.32 -10.59
N TRP A 261 8.40 -13.27 -10.13
CA TRP A 261 9.40 -13.04 -9.08
C TRP A 261 10.38 -11.91 -9.45
N LYS A 262 10.79 -11.85 -10.72
CA LYS A 262 11.69 -10.81 -11.24
C LYS A 262 11.08 -9.41 -11.13
N GLU A 263 9.81 -9.27 -11.44
CA GLU A 263 9.07 -8.00 -11.32
C GLU A 263 8.85 -7.62 -9.86
N HIS A 264 8.53 -8.60 -9.00
CA HIS A 264 8.44 -8.38 -7.56
C HIS A 264 9.75 -7.84 -6.98
N LEU A 265 10.89 -8.46 -7.31
CA LEU A 265 12.19 -8.00 -6.86
C LEU A 265 12.52 -6.58 -7.37
N LYS A 266 12.23 -6.27 -8.64
CA LYS A 266 12.42 -4.93 -9.20
C LYS A 266 11.57 -3.87 -8.48
N GLN A 267 10.30 -4.19 -8.20
CA GLN A 267 9.41 -3.28 -7.49
C GLN A 267 9.91 -3.00 -6.07
N ARG A 268 10.25 -4.05 -5.33
CA ARG A 268 10.76 -3.93 -3.96
C ARG A 268 12.13 -3.26 -3.88
N HIS A 269 13.00 -3.50 -4.87
CA HIS A 269 14.29 -2.81 -5.02
C HIS A 269 14.09 -1.29 -5.13
N ARG A 270 13.19 -0.85 -5.98
CA ARG A 270 12.85 0.56 -6.13
C ARG A 270 12.32 1.16 -4.82
N TRP A 271 11.40 0.47 -4.15
CA TRP A 271 10.83 0.97 -2.89
C TRP A 271 11.87 1.05 -1.77
N LEU A 272 12.72 0.03 -1.64
CA LEU A 272 13.75 0.03 -0.61
C LEU A 272 14.74 1.19 -0.81
N TRP A 273 15.22 1.39 -2.04
CA TRP A 273 16.13 2.50 -2.34
C TRP A 273 15.46 3.86 -2.24
N GLY A 274 14.21 4.01 -2.67
CA GLY A 274 13.43 5.23 -2.48
C GLY A 274 13.30 5.61 -1.01
N ASN A 275 13.02 4.62 -0.13
CA ASN A 275 12.98 4.84 1.31
C ASN A 275 14.36 5.22 1.88
N ILE A 276 15.43 4.55 1.45
CA ILE A 276 16.80 4.87 1.89
C ILE A 276 17.19 6.30 1.48
N ASP A 277 16.88 6.69 0.23
CA ASP A 277 17.16 8.04 -0.27
C ASP A 277 16.37 9.10 0.51
N ALA A 278 15.09 8.86 0.76
CA ALA A 278 14.25 9.75 1.54
C ALA A 278 14.75 9.89 2.99
N ILE A 279 15.14 8.79 3.64
CA ILE A 279 15.70 8.80 5.01
C ILE A 279 17.01 9.57 5.08
N LYS A 280 17.89 9.41 4.09
CA LYS A 280 19.18 10.09 4.04
C LYS A 280 19.09 11.58 3.72
N ASN A 281 18.04 11.98 3.01
CA ASN A 281 17.85 13.36 2.57
C ASN A 281 16.93 14.13 3.54
N HIS A 282 17.54 14.75 4.54
CA HIS A 282 16.81 15.49 5.58
C HIS A 282 16.14 16.77 5.09
N THR A 283 16.41 17.22 3.89
CA THR A 283 15.68 18.34 3.26
C THR A 283 14.36 17.88 2.66
N VAL A 284 14.23 16.58 2.42
CA VAL A 284 13.05 15.95 1.83
C VAL A 284 12.16 15.29 2.89
N MET A 285 12.76 14.62 3.88
CA MET A 285 12.04 13.96 4.97
C MET A 285 12.51 14.45 6.34
N PRO A 286 11.61 14.84 7.26
CA PRO A 286 11.98 15.25 8.63
C PRO A 286 12.71 14.12 9.38
N LYS A 287 13.79 14.45 10.11
CA LYS A 287 14.69 13.47 10.75
C LYS A 287 13.98 12.47 11.66
N ASN A 288 13.01 12.91 12.46
CA ASN A 288 12.25 12.06 13.37
C ASN A 288 11.43 11.01 12.61
N TYR A 289 10.83 11.38 11.47
CA TYR A 289 10.14 10.44 10.59
C TYR A 289 11.13 9.51 9.87
N GLY A 290 12.25 10.04 9.39
CA GLY A 290 13.31 9.23 8.79
C GLY A 290 13.81 8.13 9.73
N LEU A 291 14.04 8.46 11.01
CA LEU A 291 14.42 7.47 12.02
C LEU A 291 13.32 6.42 12.25
N ALA A 292 12.06 6.83 12.37
CA ALA A 292 10.93 5.91 12.58
C ALA A 292 10.73 4.96 11.38
N VAL A 293 10.85 5.48 10.17
CA VAL A 293 10.79 4.69 8.92
C VAL A 293 11.98 3.73 8.83
N PHE A 294 13.20 4.17 9.18
CA PHE A 294 14.37 3.32 9.24
C PHE A 294 14.17 2.15 10.23
N ILE A 295 13.75 2.43 11.45
CA ILE A 295 13.47 1.41 12.47
C ILE A 295 12.43 0.41 11.92
N LYS A 296 11.35 0.90 11.36
CA LYS A 296 10.29 0.02 10.85
C LYS A 296 10.74 -0.85 9.67
N TYR A 297 11.37 -0.26 8.66
CA TYR A 297 11.74 -0.99 7.45
C TYR A 297 12.99 -1.86 7.64
N ILE A 298 14.06 -1.31 8.18
CA ILE A 298 15.34 -2.04 8.25
C ILE A 298 15.34 -2.97 9.45
N ILE A 299 15.07 -2.46 10.64
CA ILE A 299 15.08 -3.27 11.86
C ILE A 299 13.94 -4.30 11.84
N GLY A 300 12.75 -3.93 11.34
CA GLY A 300 11.63 -4.84 11.19
C GLY A 300 11.94 -6.03 10.28
N PHE A 301 12.62 -5.81 9.14
CA PHE A 301 13.03 -6.89 8.25
C PHE A 301 14.10 -7.78 8.89
N VAL A 302 15.09 -7.19 9.54
CA VAL A 302 16.12 -7.95 10.27
C VAL A 302 15.50 -8.76 11.40
N ALA A 303 14.60 -8.16 12.18
CA ALA A 303 13.90 -8.86 13.27
C ALA A 303 13.04 -10.01 12.75
N THR A 304 12.34 -9.85 11.62
CA THR A 304 11.57 -10.93 10.98
C THR A 304 12.49 -12.10 10.58
N ALA A 305 13.65 -11.81 10.00
CA ALA A 305 14.62 -12.83 9.63
C ALA A 305 15.20 -13.55 10.86
N ILE A 306 15.52 -12.82 11.92
CA ILE A 306 15.98 -13.38 13.20
C ILE A 306 14.89 -14.28 13.81
N SER A 307 13.63 -13.85 13.79
CA SER A 307 12.50 -14.64 14.28
C SER A 307 12.39 -15.96 13.55
N PHE A 308 12.48 -15.93 12.21
CA PHE A 308 12.43 -17.14 11.40
C PHE A 308 13.60 -18.09 11.68
N PHE A 309 14.81 -17.54 11.80
CA PHE A 309 15.99 -18.32 12.16
C PHE A 309 15.83 -18.98 13.55
N GLY A 310 15.32 -18.22 14.52
CA GLY A 310 15.01 -18.72 15.86
C GLY A 310 13.99 -19.89 15.84
N ILE A 311 12.97 -19.78 14.97
CA ILE A 311 11.99 -20.86 14.75
C ILE A 311 12.69 -22.14 14.28
N THR A 312 13.54 -22.01 13.28
CA THR A 312 14.27 -23.14 12.69
C THR A 312 15.17 -23.81 13.73
N LEU A 313 15.88 -23.04 14.56
CA LEU A 313 16.74 -23.57 15.61
C LEU A 313 15.97 -24.28 16.75
N LEU A 314 14.79 -23.79 17.11
CA LEU A 314 13.91 -24.44 18.08
C LEU A 314 13.35 -25.75 17.54
N GLN A 315 12.88 -25.76 16.29
CA GLN A 315 12.33 -26.97 15.68
C GLN A 315 13.37 -28.05 15.42
N SER A 316 14.61 -27.66 15.12
CA SER A 316 15.73 -28.61 14.95
C SER A 316 16.29 -29.15 16.27
N GLY A 317 15.81 -28.68 17.42
CA GLY A 317 16.29 -29.08 18.72
C GLY A 317 17.67 -28.52 19.09
N VAL A 318 18.22 -27.61 18.30
CA VAL A 318 19.49 -26.93 18.61
C VAL A 318 19.35 -26.01 19.82
N ILE A 319 18.18 -25.35 19.94
CA ILE A 319 17.81 -24.59 21.13
C ILE A 319 16.73 -25.34 21.89
N VAL A 320 16.95 -25.56 23.19
CA VAL A 320 15.99 -26.15 24.07
C VAL A 320 15.48 -25.11 25.06
N VAL A 321 14.16 -24.99 25.13
CA VAL A 321 13.48 -24.08 26.06
C VAL A 321 12.48 -24.85 26.94
N SER A 322 12.00 -24.20 28.01
CA SER A 322 10.96 -24.81 28.84
C SER A 322 9.67 -25.09 28.06
N PRO A 323 8.86 -26.07 28.42
CA PRO A 323 7.58 -26.35 27.76
C PRO A 323 6.65 -25.13 27.69
N THR A 324 6.64 -24.30 28.72
CA THR A 324 5.86 -23.07 28.77
C THR A 324 6.30 -22.09 27.67
N LEU A 325 7.61 -21.85 27.53
CA LEU A 325 8.16 -21.00 26.47
C LEU A 325 7.91 -21.59 25.07
N GLN A 326 7.98 -22.92 24.95
CA GLN A 326 7.68 -23.60 23.69
C GLN A 326 6.21 -23.42 23.28
N ASN A 327 5.27 -23.55 24.21
CA ASN A 327 3.86 -23.31 23.95
C ASN A 327 3.58 -21.83 23.58
N LEU A 328 4.19 -20.89 24.27
CA LEU A 328 4.08 -19.47 23.96
C LEU A 328 4.62 -19.18 22.55
N PHE A 329 5.72 -19.82 22.20
CA PHE A 329 6.30 -19.73 20.86
C PHE A 329 5.35 -20.24 19.76
N TYR A 330 4.76 -21.44 19.93
CA TYR A 330 3.80 -21.95 18.93
C TYR A 330 2.55 -21.08 18.83
N THR A 331 2.10 -20.51 19.94
CA THR A 331 0.99 -19.54 19.94
C THR A 331 1.35 -18.29 19.13
N SER A 332 2.55 -17.75 19.35
CA SER A 332 3.04 -16.57 18.59
C SER A 332 3.17 -16.88 17.10
N LEU A 333 3.68 -18.07 16.75
CA LEU A 333 3.77 -18.50 15.35
C LEU A 333 2.39 -18.63 14.71
N ALA A 334 1.43 -19.24 15.42
CA ALA A 334 0.06 -19.34 14.94
C ALA A 334 -0.57 -17.94 14.70
N LEU A 335 -0.41 -17.01 15.64
CA LEU A 335 -0.85 -15.63 15.48
C LEU A 335 -0.19 -14.95 14.27
N TRP A 336 1.10 -15.22 14.06
CA TRP A 336 1.82 -14.69 12.90
C TRP A 336 1.25 -15.20 11.58
N VAL A 337 1.02 -16.51 11.46
CA VAL A 337 0.37 -17.11 10.29
C VAL A 337 -1.02 -16.52 10.07
N VAL A 338 -1.83 -16.42 11.11
CA VAL A 338 -3.18 -15.82 11.06
C VAL A 338 -3.10 -14.36 10.57
N SER A 339 -2.09 -13.60 10.96
CA SER A 339 -1.90 -12.23 10.52
C SER A 339 -1.68 -12.07 9.02
N TYR A 340 -1.28 -13.12 8.29
CA TYR A 340 -1.24 -13.16 6.82
C TYR A 340 -2.55 -13.67 6.21
N MET A 341 -3.23 -14.61 6.91
CA MET A 341 -4.49 -15.16 6.42
C MET A 341 -5.62 -14.12 6.43
N VAL A 342 -5.69 -13.26 7.43
CA VAL A 342 -6.74 -12.23 7.56
C VAL A 342 -6.75 -11.25 6.39
N PRO A 343 -5.65 -10.61 5.96
CA PRO A 343 -5.61 -9.77 4.78
C PRO A 343 -6.05 -10.49 3.50
N ALA A 344 -5.59 -11.72 3.31
CA ALA A 344 -5.99 -12.53 2.15
C ALA A 344 -7.50 -12.84 2.16
N TRP A 345 -8.08 -13.12 3.32
CA TRP A 345 -9.51 -13.28 3.51
C TRP A 345 -10.29 -12.01 3.18
N ILE A 346 -9.81 -10.84 3.60
CA ILE A 346 -10.42 -9.54 3.31
C ILE A 346 -10.33 -9.26 1.81
N ALA A 347 -9.16 -9.43 1.21
CA ALA A 347 -8.93 -9.24 -0.22
C ALA A 347 -9.84 -10.15 -1.08
N ALA A 348 -10.00 -11.42 -0.68
CA ALA A 348 -10.87 -12.36 -1.37
C ALA A 348 -12.37 -12.00 -1.27
N GLY A 349 -12.76 -11.13 -0.36
CA GLY A 349 -14.13 -10.60 -0.25
C GLY A 349 -14.41 -9.35 -1.10
N GLY A 350 -13.48 -8.93 -1.96
CA GLY A 350 -13.59 -7.75 -2.82
C GLY A 350 -14.66 -7.83 -3.89
N GLU A 351 -14.80 -6.74 -4.66
CA GLU A 351 -15.91 -6.50 -5.59
C GLU A 351 -16.27 -7.69 -6.50
N PRO A 352 -15.37 -8.25 -7.33
CA PRO A 352 -15.80 -9.31 -8.24
C PRO A 352 -16.31 -10.56 -7.52
N ASN A 353 -15.75 -10.87 -6.33
CA ASN A 353 -16.21 -12.02 -5.56
C ASN A 353 -17.57 -11.76 -4.89
N ARG A 354 -17.97 -10.51 -4.70
CA ARG A 354 -19.31 -10.18 -4.18
C ARG A 354 -20.41 -10.62 -5.13
N GLU A 355 -20.17 -10.61 -6.42
CA GLU A 355 -21.11 -11.11 -7.42
C GLU A 355 -21.40 -12.62 -7.27
N LEU A 356 -20.48 -13.37 -6.66
CA LEU A 356 -20.66 -14.79 -6.33
C LEU A 356 -21.45 -15.03 -5.04
N ARG A 357 -21.86 -14.01 -4.29
CA ARG A 357 -22.63 -14.18 -3.03
C ARG A 357 -23.88 -15.04 -3.18
N PRO A 358 -24.66 -14.96 -4.28
CA PRO A 358 -25.77 -15.87 -4.50
C PRO A 358 -25.34 -17.34 -4.55
N GLN A 359 -24.10 -17.61 -4.95
CA GLN A 359 -23.48 -18.92 -4.95
C GLN A 359 -22.57 -19.06 -3.72
N TRP A 360 -23.16 -19.07 -2.52
CA TRP A 360 -22.49 -18.97 -1.23
C TRP A 360 -21.28 -19.90 -1.08
N TRP A 361 -21.36 -21.12 -1.59
CA TRP A 361 -20.28 -22.10 -1.49
C TRP A 361 -19.05 -21.71 -2.33
N ARG A 362 -19.24 -21.07 -3.52
CA ARG A 362 -18.13 -20.52 -4.32
C ARG A 362 -17.52 -19.31 -3.63
N TYR A 363 -18.34 -18.40 -3.12
CA TYR A 363 -17.89 -17.22 -2.40
C TYR A 363 -17.05 -17.60 -1.18
N TRP A 364 -17.55 -18.47 -0.33
CA TRP A 364 -16.85 -18.87 0.87
C TRP A 364 -15.66 -19.79 0.55
N GLY A 365 -15.83 -20.72 -0.39
CA GLY A 365 -14.75 -21.60 -0.85
C GLY A 365 -13.56 -20.80 -1.36
N PHE A 366 -13.78 -19.75 -2.17
CA PHE A 366 -12.72 -18.87 -2.63
C PHE A 366 -12.02 -18.16 -1.46
N LYS A 367 -12.74 -17.60 -0.51
CA LYS A 367 -12.17 -16.92 0.66
C LYS A 367 -11.34 -17.86 1.52
N ILE A 368 -11.83 -19.06 1.80
CA ILE A 368 -11.11 -20.08 2.56
C ILE A 368 -9.82 -20.46 1.84
N THR A 369 -9.90 -20.75 0.54
CA THR A 369 -8.73 -21.13 -0.26
C THR A 369 -7.67 -20.03 -0.25
N GLN A 370 -8.05 -18.75 -0.40
CA GLN A 370 -7.12 -17.62 -0.35
C GLN A 370 -6.45 -17.49 1.03
N ALA A 371 -7.22 -17.62 2.10
CA ALA A 371 -6.67 -17.55 3.46
C ALA A 371 -5.69 -18.70 3.73
N LEU A 372 -6.05 -19.93 3.36
CA LEU A 372 -5.17 -21.09 3.52
C LEU A 372 -3.90 -20.97 2.68
N ALA A 373 -4.00 -20.49 1.44
CA ALA A 373 -2.84 -20.27 0.58
C ALA A 373 -1.91 -19.21 1.19
N ALA A 374 -2.42 -18.11 1.72
CA ALA A 374 -1.63 -17.11 2.43
C ALA A 374 -0.91 -17.71 3.65
N GLY A 375 -1.60 -18.54 4.42
CA GLY A 375 -1.01 -19.26 5.55
C GLY A 375 0.15 -20.16 5.13
N LEU A 376 -0.02 -20.95 4.07
CA LEU A 376 1.02 -21.82 3.53
C LEU A 376 2.20 -21.02 2.93
N MET A 377 1.92 -19.85 2.34
CA MET A 377 2.94 -18.97 1.77
C MET A 377 3.68 -18.12 2.81
N THR A 378 3.23 -18.10 4.07
CA THR A 378 3.84 -17.27 5.13
C THR A 378 5.36 -17.42 5.23
N PRO A 379 5.97 -18.63 5.19
CA PRO A 379 7.42 -18.76 5.24
C PRO A 379 8.11 -18.03 4.08
N ILE A 380 7.57 -18.14 2.87
CA ILE A 380 8.13 -17.50 1.67
C ILE A 380 7.96 -15.97 1.75
N THR A 381 6.78 -15.50 2.14
CA THR A 381 6.48 -14.07 2.27
C THR A 381 7.30 -13.40 3.37
N ALA A 382 7.63 -14.13 4.44
CA ALA A 382 8.49 -13.67 5.51
C ALA A 382 9.96 -13.55 5.08
N PHE A 383 10.44 -14.44 4.19
CA PHE A 383 11.79 -14.39 3.64
C PHE A 383 11.96 -13.40 2.49
N ALA A 384 10.90 -13.08 1.77
CA ALA A 384 10.96 -12.20 0.62
C ALA A 384 11.70 -10.87 0.88
N PRO A 385 11.51 -10.17 2.02
CA PRO A 385 12.26 -8.96 2.34
C PRO A 385 13.78 -9.16 2.41
N MET A 386 14.24 -10.30 2.94
CA MET A 386 15.68 -10.62 2.98
C MET A 386 16.26 -10.79 1.57
N LEU A 387 15.54 -11.49 0.70
CA LEU A 387 15.95 -11.64 -0.70
C LEU A 387 16.00 -10.30 -1.43
N VAL A 388 15.08 -9.38 -1.09
CA VAL A 388 15.10 -8.02 -1.62
C VAL A 388 16.34 -7.26 -1.13
N ILE A 389 16.72 -7.34 0.15
CA ILE A 389 17.91 -6.70 0.68
C ILE A 389 19.18 -7.22 -0.02
N ILE A 390 19.29 -8.54 -0.16
CA ILE A 390 20.39 -9.18 -0.89
C ILE A 390 20.44 -8.71 -2.34
N TYR A 391 19.30 -8.71 -3.01
CA TYR A 391 19.18 -8.23 -4.39
C TYR A 391 19.58 -6.75 -4.52
N CYS A 392 19.15 -5.90 -3.58
CA CYS A 392 19.53 -4.48 -3.54
C CYS A 392 21.03 -4.26 -3.33
N TYR A 393 21.65 -5.08 -2.46
CA TYR A 393 23.08 -5.01 -2.22
C TYR A 393 23.90 -5.27 -3.48
N PHE A 394 23.54 -6.33 -4.25
CA PHE A 394 24.27 -6.67 -5.49
C PHE A 394 23.91 -5.76 -6.68
N ARG A 395 22.73 -5.22 -6.75
CA ARG A 395 22.28 -4.37 -7.87
C ARG A 395 22.61 -2.90 -7.72
N GLY A 396 22.89 -2.46 -6.50
CA GLY A 396 23.08 -1.04 -6.22
C GLY A 396 21.83 -0.19 -6.36
N ARG A 397 22.00 1.12 -6.36
CA ARG A 397 20.91 2.10 -6.50
C ARG A 397 20.37 2.11 -7.93
N PRO A 398 19.04 2.11 -8.14
CA PRO A 398 18.47 2.25 -9.48
C PRO A 398 18.70 3.67 -10.02
N GLU A 399 19.18 3.78 -11.26
CA GLU A 399 19.40 5.08 -11.92
C GLU A 399 18.10 5.73 -12.40
N ARG A 400 17.08 4.93 -12.66
CA ARG A 400 15.77 5.36 -13.19
C ARG A 400 14.63 4.62 -12.51
N PHE A 401 13.46 5.24 -12.52
CA PHE A 401 12.22 4.60 -12.13
C PHE A 401 11.89 3.46 -13.12
N VAL A 402 11.85 2.23 -12.61
CA VAL A 402 11.51 1.08 -13.45
C VAL A 402 10.01 0.81 -13.34
N VAL A 403 9.27 1.11 -14.41
CA VAL A 403 7.87 0.69 -14.54
C VAL A 403 7.81 -0.81 -14.71
N ILE A 404 7.00 -1.47 -13.88
CA ILE A 404 6.79 -2.93 -13.95
C ILE A 404 5.78 -3.22 -15.04
N ALA A 405 6.14 -4.14 -15.96
CA ALA A 405 5.18 -4.59 -16.96
C ALA A 405 4.00 -5.28 -16.27
N LYS A 406 2.80 -4.84 -16.60
CA LYS A 406 1.54 -5.44 -16.15
C LYS A 406 0.96 -6.18 -17.35
N ASN A 407 0.53 -7.41 -17.14
CA ASN A 407 0.00 -8.19 -18.24
C ASN A 407 -1.43 -7.70 -18.51
N ASN A 408 -1.68 -7.11 -19.70
CA ASN A 408 -2.95 -6.52 -20.13
C ASN A 408 -4.14 -7.48 -20.19
N LYS A 409 -4.07 -8.65 -19.54
CA LYS A 409 -5.17 -9.61 -19.49
C LYS A 409 -6.20 -9.30 -18.39
N PHE A 410 -6.62 -8.05 -18.32
CA PHE A 410 -7.80 -7.66 -17.55
C PHE A 410 -9.11 -7.93 -18.33
N THR A 411 -9.05 -8.65 -19.39
CA THR A 411 -10.23 -9.01 -20.19
C THR A 411 -11.01 -10.09 -19.49
N GLY A 412 -12.02 -9.72 -18.74
CA GLY A 412 -12.99 -10.64 -18.19
C GLY A 412 -13.53 -10.30 -16.82
N VAL A 413 -14.04 -9.11 -16.64
CA VAL A 413 -15.15 -8.80 -15.73
C VAL A 413 -16.06 -7.84 -16.42
#